data_6714c4403e97dfbe46f47ac67e0fdf61
#
_entry.id   6714c4403e97dfbe46f47ac67e0fdf61
#
_cell.length_a   1.000
_cell.length_b   1.000
_cell.length_c   1.000
_cell.angle_alpha   90.00
_cell.angle_beta   90.00
_cell.angle_gamma   90.00
#
_symmetry.space_group_name_H-M   'P 1'
#
loop_
_entity.id
_entity.type
_entity.pdbx_description
1 polymer ?
#
loop_
_entity_poly.entity_id
_entity_poly.type
_entity_poly.pdbx_seq_one_letter_code
_entity_poly.pdbx_strand_id
1 'polypeptide(L)'
;NQQADGKPVPQLQFIDSTLVNSPDQLRSLIYEQSIDMVIGPLEKSYVSALNNSEPMPIPVLALNYDNNADYSQIYQFGLAAEDEARQAARKAWQDGHRIMLTLVPLTNWGTRVRNAFEEEFSALGGRVADSTRFDKQEDFSQDVSTLLATDKSEARAKQIFKMSNQRIKFEERRRKDVDAIFLSALPGDARQIKPILA
;
A
#
# COMPACT_ATOMS: atom_id res chain seq x y z
N ASN A 1 31.38 1.43 8.85
CA ASN A 1 32.51 1.96 9.63
C ASN A 1 32.74 1.26 11.01
N GLN A 2 32.10 0.11 11.25
CA GLN A 2 32.30 -0.68 12.49
C GLN A 2 33.72 -1.29 12.58
N GLN A 3 34.39 -1.53 11.45
CA GLN A 3 35.80 -1.98 11.45
C GLN A 3 36.76 -0.96 12.08
N ALA A 4 36.44 0.33 12.04
CA ALA A 4 37.27 1.37 12.64
C ALA A 4 37.20 1.42 14.18
N ASP A 5 36.12 0.84 14.77
CA ASP A 5 35.90 0.90 16.23
C ASP A 5 36.34 -0.36 16.98
N GLY A 6 37.03 -1.30 16.34
CA GLY A 6 37.48 -2.55 16.95
C GLY A 6 36.37 -3.51 17.41
N LYS A 7 35.13 -3.30 16.95
CA LYS A 7 33.99 -4.17 17.24
C LYS A 7 33.99 -5.38 16.29
N PRO A 8 33.55 -6.56 16.75
CA PRO A 8 33.40 -7.71 15.87
C PRO A 8 32.42 -7.38 14.74
N VAL A 9 32.87 -7.58 13.50
CA VAL A 9 32.05 -7.37 12.31
C VAL A 9 31.44 -8.70 11.92
N PRO A 10 30.10 -8.79 11.68
CA PRO A 10 29.47 -10.01 11.20
C PRO A 10 30.06 -10.42 9.85
N GLN A 11 30.33 -11.69 9.68
CA GLN A 11 30.69 -12.24 8.38
C GLN A 11 29.42 -12.45 7.57
N LEU A 12 29.34 -11.78 6.42
CA LEU A 12 28.17 -11.89 5.52
C LEU A 12 28.44 -12.93 4.44
N GLN A 13 27.49 -13.84 4.27
CA GLN A 13 27.46 -14.80 3.19
C GLN A 13 26.18 -14.58 2.38
N PHE A 14 26.34 -14.51 1.07
CA PHE A 14 25.20 -14.38 0.13
C PHE A 14 24.86 -15.76 -0.43
N ILE A 15 23.58 -16.11 -0.32
CA ILE A 15 23.04 -17.39 -0.77
C ILE A 15 22.01 -17.08 -1.88
N ASP A 16 22.17 -17.72 -3.02
CA ASP A 16 21.20 -17.63 -4.10
C ASP A 16 19.93 -18.41 -3.69
N SER A 17 18.82 -17.71 -3.53
CA SER A 17 17.54 -18.27 -3.14
C SER A 17 16.94 -19.24 -4.19
N THR A 18 17.45 -19.24 -5.42
CA THR A 18 17.05 -20.22 -6.44
C THR A 18 17.66 -21.60 -6.21
N LEU A 19 18.76 -21.67 -5.48
CA LEU A 19 19.47 -22.91 -5.14
C LEU A 19 18.99 -23.49 -3.80
N VAL A 20 18.38 -22.68 -2.94
CA VAL A 20 17.86 -23.07 -1.62
C VAL A 20 16.37 -22.77 -1.60
N ASN A 21 15.58 -23.68 -2.14
CA ASN A 21 14.16 -23.47 -2.39
C ASN A 21 13.23 -24.25 -1.44
N SER A 22 13.79 -24.88 -0.39
CA SER A 22 13.00 -25.56 0.64
C SER A 22 13.53 -25.28 2.05
N PRO A 23 12.65 -25.34 3.06
CA PRO A 23 13.05 -25.18 4.47
C PRO A 23 14.12 -26.19 4.91
N ASP A 24 14.08 -27.42 4.40
CA ASP A 24 15.03 -28.48 4.77
C ASP A 24 16.43 -28.19 4.21
N GLN A 25 16.50 -27.72 2.96
CA GLN A 25 17.76 -27.28 2.39
C GLN A 25 18.37 -26.11 3.13
N LEU A 26 17.53 -25.16 3.56
CA LEU A 26 18.01 -24.04 4.40
C LEU A 26 18.55 -24.55 5.74
N ARG A 27 17.86 -25.49 6.40
CA ARG A 27 18.35 -26.10 7.66
C ARG A 27 19.69 -26.80 7.47
N SER A 28 19.83 -27.60 6.41
CA SER A 28 21.11 -28.29 6.10
C SER A 28 22.24 -27.27 5.95
N LEU A 29 22.00 -26.22 5.18
CA LEU A 29 22.97 -25.17 4.95
C LEU A 29 23.37 -24.43 6.23
N ILE A 30 22.40 -24.14 7.12
CA ILE A 30 22.64 -23.52 8.42
C ILE A 30 23.63 -24.34 9.26
N TYR A 31 23.41 -25.66 9.31
CA TYR A 31 24.31 -26.56 10.05
C TYR A 31 25.69 -26.72 9.40
N GLU A 32 25.72 -26.89 8.08
CA GLU A 32 26.98 -27.09 7.34
C GLU A 32 27.92 -25.89 7.42
N GLN A 33 27.33 -24.67 7.44
CA GLN A 33 28.10 -23.43 7.36
C GLN A 33 28.12 -22.66 8.67
N SER A 34 27.55 -23.21 9.76
CA SER A 34 27.51 -22.58 11.07
C SER A 34 26.94 -21.15 11.04
N ILE A 35 25.79 -20.97 10.40
CA ILE A 35 25.13 -19.69 10.26
C ILE A 35 24.41 -19.35 11.57
N ASP A 36 24.58 -18.10 12.06
CA ASP A 36 23.96 -17.63 13.30
C ASP A 36 22.61 -16.96 13.09
N MET A 37 22.38 -16.38 11.90
CA MET A 37 21.15 -15.67 11.54
C MET A 37 20.95 -15.67 10.02
N VAL A 38 19.70 -15.78 9.58
CA VAL A 38 19.32 -15.64 8.15
C VAL A 38 18.56 -14.34 7.94
N ILE A 39 18.91 -13.59 6.88
CA ILE A 39 18.15 -12.44 6.38
C ILE A 39 17.58 -12.83 5.02
N GLY A 40 16.27 -12.95 4.93
CA GLY A 40 15.50 -13.53 3.83
C GLY A 40 14.59 -14.65 4.35
N PRO A 41 13.82 -15.30 3.50
CA PRO A 41 13.62 -15.02 2.08
C PRO A 41 12.79 -13.76 1.82
N LEU A 42 12.82 -13.29 0.56
CA LEU A 42 11.95 -12.22 0.08
C LEU A 42 10.64 -12.78 -0.50
N GLU A 43 10.65 -13.99 -1.00
CA GLU A 43 9.53 -14.60 -1.67
C GLU A 43 8.45 -15.06 -0.68
N LYS A 44 7.21 -14.59 -0.86
CA LYS A 44 6.10 -14.89 0.06
C LYS A 44 5.81 -16.38 0.16
N SER A 45 5.84 -17.09 -0.96
CA SER A 45 5.66 -18.55 -1.02
C SER A 45 6.68 -19.29 -0.15
N TYR A 46 7.91 -18.82 -0.14
CA TYR A 46 8.97 -19.41 0.66
C TYR A 46 8.84 -19.05 2.15
N VAL A 47 8.42 -17.82 2.48
CA VAL A 47 8.07 -17.44 3.86
C VAL A 47 6.96 -18.35 4.39
N SER A 48 5.89 -18.56 3.59
CA SER A 48 4.81 -19.48 3.96
C SER A 48 5.29 -20.92 4.12
N ALA A 49 6.22 -21.38 3.30
CA ALA A 49 6.80 -22.72 3.43
C ALA A 49 7.62 -22.87 4.72
N LEU A 50 8.41 -21.85 5.08
CA LEU A 50 9.14 -21.81 6.36
C LEU A 50 8.21 -21.91 7.56
N ASN A 51 7.07 -21.22 7.48
CA ASN A 51 6.07 -21.17 8.55
C ASN A 51 5.35 -22.52 8.78
N ASN A 52 5.18 -23.27 7.70
CA ASN A 52 4.53 -24.59 7.74
C ASN A 52 5.55 -25.73 7.93
N SER A 53 6.81 -25.42 8.15
CA SER A 53 7.87 -26.40 8.40
C SER A 53 8.16 -26.56 9.89
N GLU A 54 9.07 -27.47 10.24
CA GLU A 54 9.62 -27.54 11.59
C GLU A 54 10.33 -26.22 11.96
N PRO A 55 10.38 -25.84 13.25
CA PRO A 55 11.04 -24.63 13.71
C PRO A 55 12.48 -24.51 13.19
N MET A 56 12.86 -23.29 12.81
CA MET A 56 14.23 -23.01 12.41
C MET A 56 15.17 -23.06 13.64
N PRO A 57 16.39 -23.60 13.50
CA PRO A 57 17.33 -23.70 14.62
C PRO A 57 17.93 -22.36 15.04
N ILE A 58 17.78 -21.33 14.21
CA ILE A 58 18.34 -19.99 14.40
C ILE A 58 17.30 -18.93 14.01
N PRO A 59 17.48 -17.66 14.44
CA PRO A 59 16.62 -16.58 14.01
C PRO A 59 16.64 -16.35 12.49
N VAL A 60 15.44 -16.21 11.90
CA VAL A 60 15.25 -15.89 10.48
C VAL A 60 14.50 -14.56 10.40
N LEU A 61 15.10 -13.55 9.76
CA LEU A 61 14.43 -12.29 9.42
C LEU A 61 13.86 -12.40 7.99
N ALA A 62 12.65 -12.90 7.87
CA ALA A 62 11.94 -12.95 6.59
C ALA A 62 11.61 -11.54 6.09
N LEU A 63 11.88 -11.28 4.81
CA LEU A 63 11.68 -9.96 4.20
C LEU A 63 10.30 -9.82 3.51
N ASN A 64 9.33 -10.60 3.94
CA ASN A 64 7.95 -10.55 3.50
C ASN A 64 7.03 -11.02 4.62
N TYR A 65 5.72 -10.81 4.46
CA TYR A 65 4.71 -11.20 5.42
C TYR A 65 3.92 -12.43 4.98
N ASP A 66 3.66 -13.31 5.96
CA ASP A 66 2.63 -14.33 5.87
C ASP A 66 1.63 -14.16 7.03
N ASN A 67 0.34 -14.05 6.71
CA ASN A 67 -0.70 -13.69 7.67
C ASN A 67 -1.13 -14.85 8.60
N ASN A 68 -0.61 -16.06 8.39
CA ASN A 68 -1.13 -17.28 9.03
C ASN A 68 -0.24 -17.83 10.15
N ALA A 69 0.58 -17.00 10.81
CA ALA A 69 1.68 -17.59 11.52
C ALA A 69 1.87 -17.12 12.95
N ASP A 70 2.05 -18.11 13.80
CA ASP A 70 2.58 -18.00 15.16
C ASP A 70 4.01 -18.57 15.15
N TYR A 71 5.03 -17.70 15.14
CA TYR A 71 6.41 -18.13 14.85
C TYR A 71 7.35 -17.96 16.01
N SER A 72 8.01 -19.03 16.39
CA SER A 72 8.99 -18.99 17.50
C SER A 72 10.37 -18.43 17.11
N GLN A 73 10.75 -18.47 15.82
CA GLN A 73 12.10 -18.07 15.36
C GLN A 73 12.09 -17.25 14.06
N ILE A 74 10.92 -16.96 13.47
CA ILE A 74 10.80 -16.22 12.23
C ILE A 74 10.24 -14.84 12.52
N TYR A 75 11.09 -13.84 12.34
CA TYR A 75 10.73 -12.43 12.41
C TYR A 75 10.39 -11.93 11.02
N GLN A 76 9.25 -11.29 10.86
CA GLN A 76 8.83 -10.80 9.56
C GLN A 76 9.03 -9.29 9.46
N PHE A 77 9.75 -8.86 8.44
CA PHE A 77 9.97 -7.46 8.09
C PHE A 77 9.78 -7.29 6.59
N GLY A 78 8.64 -6.78 6.18
CA GLY A 78 8.33 -6.55 4.77
C GLY A 78 7.91 -5.10 4.53
N LEU A 79 8.06 -4.66 3.30
CA LEU A 79 7.49 -3.40 2.80
C LEU A 79 6.10 -3.68 2.25
N ALA A 80 5.12 -3.89 3.13
CA ALA A 80 3.76 -4.08 2.71
C ALA A 80 3.13 -2.72 2.37
N ALA A 81 2.57 -2.59 1.19
CA ALA A 81 1.86 -1.37 0.78
C ALA A 81 0.67 -1.06 1.70
N GLU A 82 0.11 -2.09 2.33
CA GLU A 82 -0.93 -1.98 3.35
C GLU A 82 -0.44 -1.25 4.61
N ASP A 83 0.81 -1.46 5.02
CA ASP A 83 1.40 -0.76 6.18
C ASP A 83 1.69 0.71 5.85
N GLU A 84 2.13 0.99 4.64
CA GLU A 84 2.26 2.37 4.15
C GLU A 84 0.91 3.08 4.12
N ALA A 85 -0.15 2.38 3.69
CA ALA A 85 -1.50 2.90 3.69
C ALA A 85 -2.00 3.22 5.11
N ARG A 86 -1.75 2.34 6.09
CA ARG A 86 -2.06 2.60 7.51
C ARG A 86 -1.28 3.80 8.04
N GLN A 87 0.01 3.92 7.71
CA GLN A 87 0.80 5.09 8.10
C GLN A 87 0.27 6.38 7.47
N ALA A 88 -0.14 6.34 6.20
CA ALA A 88 -0.77 7.48 5.54
C ALA A 88 -2.09 7.87 6.21
N ALA A 89 -2.91 6.91 6.65
CA ALA A 89 -4.14 7.17 7.40
C ALA A 89 -3.85 7.85 8.74
N ARG A 90 -2.86 7.37 9.50
CA ARG A 90 -2.42 7.99 10.75
C ARG A 90 -1.92 9.41 10.53
N LYS A 91 -1.11 9.61 9.49
CA LYS A 91 -0.59 10.93 9.14
C LYS A 91 -1.72 11.90 8.78
N ALA A 92 -2.65 11.49 7.94
CA ALA A 92 -3.82 12.29 7.58
C ALA A 92 -4.63 12.70 8.82
N TRP A 93 -4.87 11.77 9.74
CA TRP A 93 -5.56 12.06 10.99
C TRP A 93 -4.79 13.06 11.88
N GLN A 94 -3.46 12.89 12.01
CA GLN A 94 -2.59 13.79 12.76
C GLN A 94 -2.56 15.19 12.16
N ASP A 95 -2.65 15.30 10.83
CA ASP A 95 -2.72 16.60 10.13
C ASP A 95 -4.09 17.27 10.22
N GLY A 96 -5.04 16.65 10.92
CA GLY A 96 -6.36 17.23 11.18
C GLY A 96 -7.42 16.85 10.16
N HIS A 97 -7.14 16.02 9.17
CA HIS A 97 -8.15 15.55 8.22
C HIS A 97 -9.13 14.60 8.90
N ARG A 98 -10.42 14.75 8.60
CA ARG A 98 -11.52 13.96 9.19
C ARG A 98 -12.38 13.27 8.15
N ILE A 99 -12.48 13.86 6.96
CA ILE A 99 -13.29 13.35 5.85
C ILE A 99 -12.42 13.26 4.61
N MET A 100 -12.19 12.05 4.14
CA MET A 100 -11.31 11.81 2.99
C MET A 100 -12.02 11.10 1.85
N LEU A 101 -11.41 11.18 0.67
CA LEU A 101 -11.71 10.34 -0.48
C LEU A 101 -10.57 9.36 -0.71
N THR A 102 -10.84 8.24 -1.37
CA THR A 102 -9.81 7.32 -1.82
C THR A 102 -9.87 7.12 -3.33
N LEU A 103 -8.69 7.13 -3.97
CA LEU A 103 -8.52 6.86 -5.40
C LEU A 103 -7.38 5.85 -5.56
N VAL A 104 -7.74 4.64 -5.98
CA VAL A 104 -6.81 3.52 -6.06
C VAL A 104 -6.99 2.73 -7.35
N PRO A 105 -6.00 1.97 -7.84
CA PRO A 105 -6.16 1.19 -9.05
C PRO A 105 -7.16 0.03 -8.87
N LEU A 106 -7.84 -0.31 -9.96
CA LEU A 106 -8.79 -1.43 -10.06
C LEU A 106 -8.03 -2.76 -10.13
N THR A 107 -7.30 -3.09 -9.06
CA THR A 107 -6.50 -4.31 -8.91
C THR A 107 -6.69 -4.88 -7.51
N ASN A 108 -6.29 -6.14 -7.31
CA ASN A 108 -6.27 -6.75 -5.97
C ASN A 108 -5.34 -5.98 -5.02
N TRP A 109 -4.22 -5.47 -5.54
CA TRP A 109 -3.31 -4.61 -4.77
C TRP A 109 -3.99 -3.32 -4.33
N GLY A 110 -4.63 -2.59 -5.25
CA GLY A 110 -5.37 -1.36 -4.93
C GLY A 110 -6.48 -1.59 -3.90
N THR A 111 -7.19 -2.72 -4.01
CA THR A 111 -8.23 -3.10 -3.04
C THR A 111 -7.65 -3.31 -1.64
N ARG A 112 -6.52 -4.02 -1.50
CA ARG A 112 -5.88 -4.26 -0.19
C ARG A 112 -5.37 -2.96 0.43
N VAL A 113 -4.70 -2.12 -0.36
CA VAL A 113 -4.18 -0.81 0.08
C VAL A 113 -5.31 0.11 0.54
N ARG A 114 -6.40 0.18 -0.24
CA ARG A 114 -7.59 0.95 0.15
C ARG A 114 -8.19 0.46 1.46
N ASN A 115 -8.42 -0.84 1.58
CA ASN A 115 -9.03 -1.41 2.78
C ASN A 115 -8.17 -1.12 4.02
N ALA A 116 -6.85 -1.27 3.92
CA ALA A 116 -5.93 -0.98 5.02
C ALA A 116 -5.97 0.51 5.43
N PHE A 117 -6.08 1.42 4.46
CA PHE A 117 -6.26 2.85 4.73
C PHE A 117 -7.61 3.14 5.40
N GLU A 118 -8.70 2.63 4.84
CA GLU A 118 -10.07 2.88 5.31
C GLU A 118 -10.30 2.31 6.71
N GLU A 119 -9.80 1.10 6.99
CA GLU A 119 -9.87 0.46 8.30
C GLU A 119 -9.13 1.29 9.36
N GLU A 120 -7.88 1.66 9.10
CA GLU A 120 -7.07 2.44 10.03
C GLU A 120 -7.66 3.83 10.24
N PHE A 121 -8.06 4.52 9.16
CA PHE A 121 -8.63 5.86 9.26
C PHE A 121 -9.96 5.88 10.01
N SER A 122 -10.81 4.87 9.81
CA SER A 122 -12.07 4.71 10.54
C SER A 122 -11.84 4.37 12.01
N ALA A 123 -10.86 3.53 12.32
CA ALA A 123 -10.50 3.20 13.70
C ALA A 123 -10.03 4.44 14.50
N LEU A 124 -9.41 5.41 13.83
CA LEU A 124 -9.03 6.70 14.42
C LEU A 124 -10.21 7.67 14.56
N GLY A 125 -11.38 7.37 13.99
CA GLY A 125 -12.58 8.21 14.01
C GLY A 125 -12.76 9.05 12.74
N GLY A 126 -11.96 8.84 11.71
CA GLY A 126 -12.11 9.45 10.39
C GLY A 126 -13.21 8.80 9.56
N ARG A 127 -13.63 9.46 8.49
CA ARG A 127 -14.62 8.93 7.56
C ARG A 127 -14.12 9.04 6.11
N VAL A 128 -14.18 7.95 5.39
CA VAL A 128 -14.04 7.97 3.93
C VAL A 128 -15.41 8.23 3.32
N ALA A 129 -15.56 9.39 2.68
CA ALA A 129 -16.85 9.85 2.15
C ALA A 129 -17.18 9.18 0.81
N ASP A 130 -16.17 8.85 0.02
CA ASP A 130 -16.32 8.15 -1.25
C ASP A 130 -15.02 7.49 -1.68
N SER A 131 -15.13 6.48 -2.54
CA SER A 131 -14.00 5.70 -3.02
C SER A 131 -14.16 5.40 -4.50
N THR A 132 -13.19 5.80 -5.30
CA THR A 132 -13.15 5.49 -6.73
C THR A 132 -11.94 4.61 -7.04
N ARG A 133 -12.15 3.66 -7.95
CA ARG A 133 -11.10 2.81 -8.48
C ARG A 133 -10.92 3.12 -9.95
N PHE A 134 -9.68 3.40 -10.35
CA PHE A 134 -9.33 3.64 -11.73
C PHE A 134 -8.72 2.40 -12.38
N ASP A 135 -9.01 2.19 -13.65
CA ASP A 135 -8.30 1.20 -14.46
C ASP A 135 -7.15 1.90 -15.21
N LYS A 136 -6.23 1.11 -15.74
CA LYS A 136 -5.13 1.64 -16.53
C LYS A 136 -5.68 2.18 -17.86
N GLN A 137 -5.78 3.49 -17.94
CA GLN A 137 -6.36 4.23 -19.07
C GLN A 137 -5.39 5.31 -19.54
N GLU A 138 -5.65 5.85 -20.74
CA GLU A 138 -4.93 7.02 -21.24
C GLU A 138 -5.46 8.33 -20.60
N ASP A 139 -6.69 8.32 -20.07
CA ASP A 139 -7.34 9.48 -19.46
C ASP A 139 -8.08 9.10 -18.18
N PHE A 140 -7.70 9.70 -17.08
CA PHE A 140 -8.29 9.52 -15.74
C PHE A 140 -9.33 10.61 -15.41
N SER A 141 -9.66 11.49 -16.33
CA SER A 141 -10.53 12.65 -16.08
C SER A 141 -11.92 12.24 -15.61
N GLN A 142 -12.47 11.15 -16.15
CA GLN A 142 -13.79 10.65 -15.74
C GLN A 142 -13.80 10.13 -14.31
N ASP A 143 -12.78 9.37 -13.90
CA ASP A 143 -12.67 8.82 -12.55
C ASP A 143 -12.53 9.95 -11.52
N VAL A 144 -11.69 10.94 -11.82
CA VAL A 144 -11.50 12.13 -10.98
C VAL A 144 -12.77 12.99 -10.93
N SER A 145 -13.45 13.20 -12.06
CA SER A 145 -14.71 13.96 -12.13
C SER A 145 -15.81 13.31 -11.27
N THR A 146 -15.91 11.99 -11.34
CA THR A 146 -16.86 11.23 -10.51
C THR A 146 -16.52 11.37 -9.01
N LEU A 147 -15.24 11.20 -8.64
CA LEU A 147 -14.78 11.30 -7.26
C LEU A 147 -15.03 12.69 -6.66
N LEU A 148 -14.76 13.74 -7.45
CA LEU A 148 -14.95 15.14 -7.04
C LEU A 148 -16.40 15.63 -7.23
N ALA A 149 -17.29 14.79 -7.78
CA ALA A 149 -18.69 15.10 -8.08
C ALA A 149 -18.86 16.31 -9.05
N THR A 150 -17.87 16.55 -9.91
CA THR A 150 -17.94 17.63 -10.92
C THR A 150 -18.88 17.23 -12.06
N ASP A 151 -18.97 15.96 -12.42
CA ASP A 151 -19.97 15.37 -13.32
C ASP A 151 -21.41 15.70 -12.89
N LYS A 152 -21.70 15.61 -11.58
CA LYS A 152 -23.00 15.97 -11.01
C LYS A 152 -23.25 17.47 -11.07
N SER A 153 -22.20 18.28 -10.92
CA SER A 153 -22.27 19.74 -11.07
C SER A 153 -22.64 20.13 -12.51
N GLU A 154 -21.98 19.53 -13.49
CA GLU A 154 -22.29 19.72 -14.90
C GLU A 154 -23.71 19.24 -15.28
N ALA A 155 -24.10 18.07 -14.80
CA ALA A 155 -25.45 17.55 -15.06
C ALA A 155 -26.53 18.47 -14.53
N ARG A 156 -26.36 19.02 -13.32
CA ARG A 156 -27.28 20.04 -12.75
C ARG A 156 -27.29 21.31 -13.60
N ALA A 157 -26.15 21.81 -14.06
CA ALA A 157 -26.10 22.98 -14.92
C ALA A 157 -26.85 22.77 -16.24
N LYS A 158 -26.66 21.61 -16.88
CA LYS A 158 -27.37 21.23 -18.10
C LYS A 158 -28.89 21.15 -17.87
N GLN A 159 -29.32 20.64 -16.73
CA GLN A 159 -30.74 20.58 -16.36
C GLN A 159 -31.33 21.96 -16.14
N ILE A 160 -30.66 22.85 -15.40
CA ILE A 160 -31.11 24.22 -15.16
C ILE A 160 -31.19 24.99 -16.48
N PHE A 161 -30.20 24.84 -17.36
CA PHE A 161 -30.23 25.46 -18.69
C PHE A 161 -31.47 25.02 -19.51
N LYS A 162 -31.80 23.73 -19.50
CA LYS A 162 -32.99 23.21 -20.18
C LYS A 162 -34.29 23.78 -19.61
N MET A 163 -34.35 24.02 -18.30
CA MET A 163 -35.54 24.53 -17.62
C MET A 163 -35.71 26.04 -17.77
N SER A 164 -34.62 26.81 -17.73
CA SER A 164 -34.65 28.27 -17.76
C SER A 164 -34.60 28.86 -19.16
N ASN A 165 -34.14 28.10 -20.15
CA ASN A 165 -33.85 28.54 -21.53
C ASN A 165 -32.95 29.80 -21.59
N GLN A 166 -32.17 30.06 -20.53
CA GLN A 166 -31.28 31.21 -20.41
C GLN A 166 -29.81 30.74 -20.39
N ARG A 167 -28.94 31.49 -21.02
CA ARG A 167 -27.48 31.26 -20.90
C ARG A 167 -27.03 31.58 -19.48
N ILE A 168 -26.74 30.55 -18.72
CA ILE A 168 -26.21 30.67 -17.36
C ILE A 168 -24.68 30.59 -17.43
N LYS A 169 -23.99 31.52 -16.76
CA LYS A 169 -22.54 31.37 -16.55
C LYS A 169 -22.35 30.21 -15.59
N PHE A 170 -21.81 29.10 -16.07
CA PHE A 170 -21.51 27.91 -15.29
C PHE A 170 -20.04 27.90 -14.92
N GLU A 171 -19.77 27.66 -13.64
CA GLU A 171 -18.46 27.32 -13.12
C GLU A 171 -18.57 25.97 -12.46
N GLU A 172 -17.70 25.07 -12.85
CA GLU A 172 -17.61 23.72 -12.30
C GLU A 172 -17.32 23.80 -10.79
N ARG A 173 -18.09 23.05 -10.01
CA ARG A 173 -17.93 23.04 -8.54
C ARG A 173 -17.59 21.67 -8.08
N ARG A 174 -16.40 21.54 -7.51
CA ARG A 174 -15.97 20.36 -6.76
C ARG A 174 -16.71 20.29 -5.42
N ARG A 175 -16.85 19.08 -4.90
CA ARG A 175 -17.36 18.88 -3.54
C ARG A 175 -16.48 19.57 -2.51
N LYS A 176 -17.10 20.10 -1.47
CA LYS A 176 -16.42 20.83 -0.38
C LYS A 176 -16.54 20.14 0.97
N ASP A 177 -17.09 18.95 0.99
CA ASP A 177 -17.39 18.17 2.19
C ASP A 177 -16.25 17.20 2.54
N VAL A 178 -15.08 17.37 1.94
CA VAL A 178 -13.91 16.51 2.11
C VAL A 178 -12.66 17.36 2.32
N ASP A 179 -11.73 16.83 3.12
CA ASP A 179 -10.51 17.52 3.52
C ASP A 179 -9.32 17.16 2.62
N ALA A 180 -9.25 15.91 2.19
CA ALA A 180 -8.12 15.41 1.40
C ALA A 180 -8.49 14.15 0.60
N ILE A 181 -7.57 13.73 -0.28
CA ILE A 181 -7.67 12.54 -1.11
C ILE A 181 -6.48 11.63 -0.82
N PHE A 182 -6.74 10.38 -0.47
CA PHE A 182 -5.74 9.33 -0.48
C PHE A 182 -5.63 8.76 -1.90
N LEU A 183 -4.50 9.03 -2.56
CA LEU A 183 -4.16 8.50 -3.87
C LEU A 183 -3.10 7.41 -3.72
N SER A 184 -3.43 6.19 -4.14
CA SER A 184 -2.45 5.13 -4.33
C SER A 184 -2.35 4.80 -5.82
N ALA A 185 -1.17 4.99 -6.41
CA ALA A 185 -0.96 4.82 -7.83
C ALA A 185 0.51 4.52 -8.13
N LEU A 186 0.78 3.84 -9.24
CA LEU A 186 2.14 3.73 -9.75
C LEU A 186 2.65 5.10 -10.22
N PRO A 187 3.97 5.35 -10.23
CA PRO A 187 4.53 6.66 -10.57
C PRO A 187 4.08 7.22 -11.92
N GLY A 188 3.83 6.35 -12.91
CA GLY A 188 3.33 6.75 -14.23
C GLY A 188 1.90 7.30 -14.15
N ASP A 189 1.01 6.58 -13.48
CA ASP A 189 -0.40 6.95 -13.32
C ASP A 189 -0.54 8.20 -12.41
N ALA A 190 0.24 8.24 -11.32
CA ALA A 190 0.24 9.38 -10.40
C ALA A 190 0.62 10.70 -11.07
N ARG A 191 1.55 10.67 -12.04
CA ARG A 191 1.94 11.87 -12.82
C ARG A 191 0.82 12.39 -13.69
N GLN A 192 -0.09 11.53 -14.15
CA GLN A 192 -1.24 11.91 -14.96
C GLN A 192 -2.43 12.34 -14.09
N ILE A 193 -2.68 11.63 -12.99
CA ILE A 193 -3.81 11.89 -12.09
C ILE A 193 -3.63 13.20 -11.31
N LYS A 194 -2.42 13.46 -10.79
CA LYS A 194 -2.16 14.60 -9.92
C LYS A 194 -2.52 15.97 -10.54
N PRO A 195 -2.22 16.27 -11.81
CA PRO A 195 -2.64 17.54 -12.44
C PRO A 195 -4.15 17.69 -12.56
N ILE A 196 -4.89 16.58 -12.72
CA ILE A 196 -6.36 16.60 -12.84
C ILE A 196 -7.02 16.87 -11.47
N LEU A 197 -6.35 16.46 -10.39
CA LEU A 197 -6.79 16.72 -9.02
C LEU A 197 -6.50 18.16 -8.56
N ALA A 198 -5.56 18.87 -9.19
CA ALA A 198 -5.19 20.25 -8.84
C ALA A 198 -6.21 21.25 -9.37
#